data_d55eb0cb8f253aec57dd662df8fa9923
#
_entry.id   d55eb0cb8f253aec57dd662df8fa9923
#
_cell.length_a   1.000
_cell.length_b   1.000
_cell.length_c   1.000
_cell.angle_alpha   90.00
_cell.angle_beta   90.00
_cell.angle_gamma   90.00
#
_symmetry.space_group_name_H-M   'P 1'
#
loop_
_entity.id
_entity.type
_entity.pdbx_description
1 polymer ?
#
loop_
_entity_poly.entity_id
_entity_poly.type
_entity_poly.pdbx_seq_one_letter_code
_entity_poly.pdbx_strand_id
1 'polypeptide(L)'
;ADGNNQPLYVIDGVPMLNNVAEQAFSAMGGNNDAGNRDSGDGISNLNPDDIESMSILKGASAAALYGSQAANGVILITTKKGKAGMQRIVFNSNLTIDHAICLPEFQDKYGASGATSWGTVPENANSTPIKAYDNVGDYFSNGVTATNSLSIMTGKEKMQTYFSYANTTAKGIVDVNKLQKHNITFRETASLFNDRLTLDANVNLMTQKIKNRPTSGGYYMNPLVGLYTFPRGEDLNIYRDNNGFEKYDENRSMPLQNWYTDISGFSQNPYWLTNR
;
A
#
# COMPACT_ATOMS: atom_id res chain seq x y z
N ALA A 1 -1.05 2.61 -26.01
CA ALA A 1 -1.44 1.19 -25.97
C ALA A 1 -2.10 0.90 -24.63
N ASP A 2 -3.42 0.96 -24.60
CA ASP A 2 -4.23 0.77 -23.41
C ASP A 2 -4.47 -0.73 -23.14
N GLY A 3 -3.43 -1.55 -23.21
CA GLY A 3 -3.49 -2.98 -22.97
C GLY A 3 -3.10 -3.30 -21.53
N ASN A 4 -3.82 -4.18 -20.89
CA ASN A 4 -3.40 -4.80 -19.64
C ASN A 4 -2.06 -5.51 -19.84
N ASN A 5 -0.98 -4.97 -19.28
CA ASN A 5 0.37 -5.54 -19.36
C ASN A 5 0.66 -6.53 -18.22
N GLN A 6 -0.34 -6.90 -17.44
CA GLN A 6 -0.22 -7.81 -16.32
C GLN A 6 -0.16 -9.28 -16.81
N PRO A 7 0.68 -10.13 -16.21
CA PRO A 7 0.64 -11.56 -16.48
C PRO A 7 -0.64 -12.19 -15.90
N LEU A 8 -1.05 -13.30 -16.48
CA LEU A 8 -2.12 -14.11 -15.90
C LEU A 8 -1.56 -14.89 -14.69
N TYR A 9 -2.23 -14.80 -13.55
CA TYR A 9 -1.93 -15.64 -12.39
C TYR A 9 -2.83 -16.88 -12.40
N VAL A 10 -2.23 -18.04 -12.17
CA VAL A 10 -2.95 -19.31 -12.06
C VAL A 10 -2.55 -19.95 -10.73
N ILE A 11 -3.52 -20.10 -9.82
CA ILE A 11 -3.29 -20.67 -8.50
C ILE A 11 -3.91 -22.05 -8.45
N ASP A 12 -3.10 -23.08 -8.20
CA ASP A 12 -3.51 -24.50 -8.18
C ASP A 12 -4.33 -24.90 -9.42
N GLY A 13 -3.97 -24.38 -10.59
CA GLY A 13 -4.63 -24.65 -11.85
C GLY A 13 -5.84 -23.76 -12.17
N VAL A 14 -6.26 -22.87 -11.25
CA VAL A 14 -7.39 -21.97 -11.45
C VAL A 14 -6.88 -20.58 -11.84
N PRO A 15 -7.26 -20.07 -13.04
CA PRO A 15 -6.93 -18.71 -13.43
C PRO A 15 -7.56 -17.68 -12.50
N MET A 16 -6.75 -16.74 -12.04
CA MET A 16 -7.21 -15.59 -11.25
C MET A 16 -7.40 -14.38 -12.15
N LEU A 17 -8.56 -13.75 -12.05
CA LEU A 17 -8.78 -12.45 -12.66
C LEU A 17 -7.98 -11.41 -11.86
N ASN A 18 -6.85 -10.99 -12.41
CA ASN A 18 -6.07 -9.89 -11.87
C ASN A 18 -6.50 -8.58 -12.54
N ASN A 19 -7.75 -8.20 -12.32
CA ASN A 19 -8.18 -6.87 -12.67
C ASN A 19 -7.62 -5.92 -11.62
N VAL A 20 -6.49 -5.32 -11.94
CA VAL A 20 -6.15 -4.03 -11.34
C VAL A 20 -7.23 -3.08 -11.83
N ALA A 21 -8.29 -2.96 -11.06
CA ALA A 21 -9.31 -1.96 -11.34
C ALA A 21 -8.63 -0.61 -11.15
N GLU A 22 -8.12 -0.05 -12.23
CA GLU A 22 -7.90 1.37 -12.31
C GLU A 22 -9.22 2.00 -11.88
N GLN A 23 -9.20 2.63 -10.72
CA GLN A 23 -10.38 3.38 -10.32
C GLN A 23 -10.63 4.40 -11.40
N ALA A 24 -11.84 4.32 -11.94
CA ALA A 24 -12.22 5.07 -13.09
C ALA A 24 -11.76 6.51 -12.93
N PHE A 25 -10.87 6.89 -13.79
CA PHE A 25 -10.36 8.23 -14.06
C PHE A 25 -11.46 9.32 -14.00
N SER A 26 -12.68 8.93 -14.32
CA SER A 26 -13.87 9.80 -14.33
C SER A 26 -14.52 10.01 -12.97
N ALA A 27 -14.26 9.19 -11.96
CA ALA A 27 -14.96 9.29 -10.67
C ALA A 27 -14.54 10.49 -9.82
N MET A 28 -13.40 11.11 -10.16
CA MET A 28 -12.82 12.23 -9.42
C MET A 28 -12.64 13.49 -10.28
N GLY A 29 -13.41 13.65 -11.34
CA GLY A 29 -13.41 14.88 -12.12
C GLY A 29 -12.67 14.84 -13.46
N GLY A 30 -12.26 13.68 -13.94
CA GLY A 30 -11.85 13.49 -15.33
C GLY A 30 -10.50 14.06 -15.75
N ASN A 31 -9.64 14.43 -14.80
CA ASN A 31 -8.31 14.97 -15.08
C ASN A 31 -7.21 14.00 -14.63
N ASN A 32 -6.15 13.92 -15.42
CA ASN A 32 -4.91 13.19 -15.09
C ASN A 32 -4.32 13.59 -13.73
N ASP A 33 -4.74 14.72 -13.20
CA ASP A 33 -4.22 15.32 -11.97
C ASP A 33 -4.87 14.79 -10.69
N ALA A 34 -5.95 14.01 -10.80
CA ALA A 34 -6.71 13.55 -9.63
C ALA A 34 -6.07 12.39 -8.86
N GLY A 35 -4.93 11.86 -9.33
CA GLY A 35 -4.21 10.75 -8.70
C GLY A 35 -4.90 9.41 -8.88
N ASN A 36 -4.17 8.43 -9.36
CA ASN A 36 -4.63 7.05 -9.42
C ASN A 36 -4.50 6.41 -8.05
N ARG A 37 -5.59 5.86 -7.54
CA ARG A 37 -5.54 4.98 -6.37
C ARG A 37 -5.27 3.57 -6.87
N ASP A 38 -4.09 3.06 -6.60
CA ASP A 38 -3.81 1.65 -6.80
C ASP A 38 -4.66 0.82 -5.83
N SER A 39 -5.58 0.01 -6.33
CA SER A 39 -6.44 -0.86 -5.51
C SER A 39 -5.74 -2.13 -5.04
N GLY A 40 -4.46 -2.29 -5.38
CA GLY A 40 -3.72 -3.53 -5.21
C GLY A 40 -4.12 -4.58 -6.25
N ASP A 41 -3.32 -5.60 -6.37
CA ASP A 41 -3.58 -6.74 -7.25
C ASP A 41 -4.15 -7.93 -6.45
N GLY A 42 -4.80 -8.85 -7.16
CA GLY A 42 -5.39 -10.04 -6.54
C GLY A 42 -4.34 -10.96 -5.91
N ILE A 43 -3.10 -10.96 -6.42
CA ILE A 43 -2.03 -11.80 -5.91
C ILE A 43 -1.50 -11.33 -4.55
N SER A 44 -1.55 -10.03 -4.28
CA SER A 44 -1.14 -9.49 -2.97
C SER A 44 -2.01 -10.01 -1.82
N ASN A 45 -3.16 -10.60 -2.15
CA ASN A 45 -4.07 -11.19 -1.18
C ASN A 45 -3.61 -12.58 -0.70
N LEU A 46 -2.78 -13.26 -1.50
CA LEU A 46 -2.23 -14.55 -1.11
C LEU A 46 -1.16 -14.39 -0.03
N ASN A 47 -1.17 -15.30 0.96
CA ASN A 47 -0.09 -15.35 1.93
C ASN A 47 1.15 -16.00 1.27
N PRO A 48 2.30 -15.33 1.20
CA PRO A 48 3.52 -15.89 0.60
C PRO A 48 3.98 -17.20 1.26
N ASP A 49 3.74 -17.34 2.57
CA ASP A 49 4.12 -18.54 3.31
C ASP A 49 3.30 -19.79 2.91
N ASP A 50 2.18 -19.61 2.21
CA ASP A 50 1.37 -20.72 1.70
C ASP A 50 1.82 -21.21 0.31
N ILE A 51 2.79 -20.53 -0.31
CA ILE A 51 3.31 -20.91 -1.62
C ILE A 51 4.32 -22.05 -1.46
N GLU A 52 4.11 -23.14 -2.20
CA GLU A 52 5.07 -24.25 -2.31
C GLU A 52 6.05 -24.01 -3.47
N SER A 53 5.53 -23.58 -4.63
CA SER A 53 6.36 -23.31 -5.80
C SER A 53 5.72 -22.26 -6.72
N MET A 54 6.57 -21.62 -7.51
CA MET A 54 6.17 -20.65 -8.53
C MET A 54 6.91 -20.97 -9.83
N SER A 55 6.18 -20.98 -10.95
CA SER A 55 6.73 -21.18 -12.29
C SER A 55 6.22 -20.09 -13.24
N ILE A 56 7.10 -19.60 -14.11
CA ILE A 56 6.76 -18.56 -15.07
C ILE A 56 6.75 -19.15 -16.47
N LEU A 57 5.61 -19.11 -17.15
CA LEU A 57 5.46 -19.48 -18.55
C LEU A 57 5.45 -18.22 -19.42
N LYS A 58 6.27 -18.24 -20.48
CA LYS A 58 6.40 -17.13 -21.43
C LYS A 58 6.10 -17.57 -22.84
N GLY A 59 5.63 -16.65 -23.67
CA GLY A 59 5.44 -16.85 -25.10
C GLY A 59 4.44 -17.96 -25.47
N ALA A 60 4.79 -18.76 -26.46
CA ALA A 60 3.88 -19.74 -27.06
C ALA A 60 3.36 -20.79 -26.08
N SER A 61 4.15 -21.22 -25.11
CA SER A 61 3.73 -22.18 -24.08
C SER A 61 2.61 -21.66 -23.19
N ALA A 62 2.66 -20.39 -22.85
CA ALA A 62 1.61 -19.73 -22.06
C ALA A 62 0.31 -19.63 -22.88
N ALA A 63 0.42 -19.17 -24.13
CA ALA A 63 -0.72 -19.02 -25.03
C ALA A 63 -1.39 -20.36 -25.37
N ALA A 64 -0.63 -21.44 -25.52
CA ALA A 64 -1.15 -22.77 -25.80
C ALA A 64 -2.01 -23.34 -24.66
N LEU A 65 -1.70 -23.02 -23.41
CA LEU A 65 -2.41 -23.53 -22.23
C LEU A 65 -3.58 -22.63 -21.80
N TYR A 66 -3.43 -21.31 -21.94
CA TYR A 66 -4.36 -20.33 -21.34
C TYR A 66 -4.93 -19.33 -22.36
N GLY A 67 -4.65 -19.52 -23.65
CA GLY A 67 -5.20 -18.70 -24.74
C GLY A 67 -4.76 -17.23 -24.69
N SER A 68 -5.62 -16.34 -25.16
CA SER A 68 -5.34 -14.89 -25.27
C SER A 68 -5.10 -14.19 -23.94
N GLN A 69 -5.61 -14.73 -22.83
CA GLN A 69 -5.38 -14.17 -21.48
C GLN A 69 -3.92 -14.27 -21.05
N ALA A 70 -3.16 -15.16 -21.68
CA ALA A 70 -1.75 -15.37 -21.40
C ALA A 70 -0.80 -14.57 -22.31
N ALA A 71 -1.31 -13.58 -23.03
CA ALA A 71 -0.51 -12.79 -23.97
C ALA A 71 0.74 -12.16 -23.32
N ASN A 72 0.64 -11.78 -22.05
CA ASN A 72 1.74 -11.20 -21.28
C ASN A 72 2.49 -12.23 -20.40
N GLY A 73 2.27 -13.52 -20.64
CA GLY A 73 2.81 -14.63 -19.85
C GLY A 73 1.87 -15.08 -18.73
N VAL A 74 2.26 -16.18 -18.08
CA VAL A 74 1.51 -16.80 -16.98
C VAL A 74 2.43 -17.08 -15.81
N ILE A 75 1.99 -16.76 -14.62
CA ILE A 75 2.63 -17.13 -13.38
C ILE A 75 1.80 -18.21 -12.71
N LEU A 76 2.35 -19.43 -12.70
CA LEU A 76 1.75 -20.59 -12.05
C LEU A 76 2.18 -20.61 -10.60
N ILE A 77 1.22 -20.64 -9.68
CA ILE A 77 1.46 -20.72 -8.25
C ILE A 77 0.85 -22.02 -7.75
N THR A 78 1.68 -22.83 -7.10
CA THR A 78 1.23 -24.02 -6.39
C THR A 78 1.25 -23.74 -4.90
N THR A 79 0.12 -23.94 -4.23
CA THR A 79 0.03 -23.75 -2.78
C THR A 79 0.41 -25.02 -2.03
N LYS A 80 0.85 -24.86 -0.78
CA LYS A 80 1.20 -25.95 0.11
C LYS A 80 -0.02 -26.82 0.38
N LYS A 81 0.24 -28.11 0.53
CA LYS A 81 -0.76 -29.12 0.92
C LYS A 81 -0.19 -30.05 1.98
N GLY A 82 -1.06 -30.78 2.65
CA GLY A 82 -0.65 -31.85 3.56
C GLY A 82 0.21 -32.89 2.84
N LYS A 83 1.05 -33.59 3.58
CA LYS A 83 1.89 -34.68 3.06
C LYS A 83 1.70 -35.92 3.94
N ALA A 84 1.54 -37.09 3.29
CA ALA A 84 1.42 -38.35 3.99
C ALA A 84 2.64 -38.63 4.88
N GLY A 85 2.41 -39.14 6.08
CA GLY A 85 3.47 -39.44 7.06
C GLY A 85 4.13 -38.23 7.71
N MET A 86 3.63 -37.00 7.44
CA MET A 86 4.22 -35.78 7.96
C MET A 86 3.32 -35.13 9.01
N GLN A 87 3.94 -34.66 10.09
CA GLN A 87 3.33 -33.69 11.02
C GLN A 87 4.33 -32.54 11.19
N ARG A 88 3.94 -31.34 10.77
CA ARG A 88 4.80 -30.18 10.85
C ARG A 88 4.00 -28.94 11.23
N ILE A 89 4.51 -28.23 12.20
CA ILE A 89 4.04 -26.92 12.60
C ILE A 89 5.15 -25.93 12.29
N VAL A 90 4.82 -24.86 11.59
CA VAL A 90 5.77 -23.79 11.26
C VAL A 90 5.18 -22.47 11.73
N PHE A 91 5.97 -21.74 12.49
CA PHE A 91 5.69 -20.36 12.87
C PHE A 91 6.74 -19.46 12.23
N ASN A 92 6.31 -18.47 11.47
CA ASN A 92 7.17 -17.43 10.91
C ASN A 92 6.76 -16.08 11.50
N SER A 93 7.75 -15.27 11.80
CA SER A 93 7.56 -13.89 12.23
C SER A 93 8.56 -13.01 11.48
N ASN A 94 8.07 -11.98 10.82
CA ASN A 94 8.87 -11.01 10.11
C ASN A 94 8.53 -9.60 10.62
N LEU A 95 9.55 -8.81 10.90
CA LEU A 95 9.45 -7.41 11.27
C LEU A 95 10.29 -6.58 10.30
N THR A 96 9.64 -5.66 9.62
CA THR A 96 10.30 -4.70 8.72
C THR A 96 10.12 -3.31 9.29
N ILE A 97 11.20 -2.53 9.29
CA ILE A 97 11.21 -1.13 9.68
C ILE A 97 11.63 -0.32 8.46
N ASP A 98 10.77 0.60 8.06
CA ASP A 98 10.99 1.49 6.92
C ASP A 98 11.32 2.89 7.44
N HIS A 99 12.28 3.52 6.83
CA HIS A 99 12.67 4.89 7.13
C HIS A 99 12.78 5.71 5.85
N ALA A 100 12.27 6.94 5.88
CA ALA A 100 12.38 7.85 4.75
C ALA A 100 13.84 8.29 4.61
N ILE A 101 14.44 8.03 3.44
CA ILE A 101 15.79 8.45 3.06
C ILE A 101 15.71 9.28 1.79
N CYS A 102 16.78 9.96 1.44
CA CYS A 102 16.85 10.82 0.24
C CYS A 102 15.78 11.93 0.24
N LEU A 103 15.53 12.52 1.40
CA LEU A 103 14.67 13.69 1.51
C LEU A 103 15.36 14.89 0.82
N PRO A 104 14.58 15.80 0.20
CA PRO A 104 15.16 16.98 -0.43
C PRO A 104 15.86 17.87 0.60
N GLU A 105 17.07 18.25 0.28
CA GLU A 105 17.80 19.24 1.06
C GLU A 105 17.37 20.65 0.65
N PHE A 106 17.04 21.42 1.63
CA PHE A 106 16.63 22.80 1.42
C PHE A 106 17.59 23.78 2.10
N GLN A 107 17.62 25.01 1.61
CA GLN A 107 18.38 26.07 2.27
C GLN A 107 17.74 26.43 3.63
N ASP A 108 18.53 26.69 4.64
CA ASP A 108 18.14 26.97 6.03
C ASP A 108 18.71 28.30 6.57
N LYS A 109 19.36 29.09 5.68
CA LYS A 109 20.12 30.26 6.06
C LYS A 109 19.35 31.58 5.86
N TYR A 110 18.47 31.63 4.89
CA TYR A 110 17.79 32.86 4.48
C TYR A 110 16.29 32.80 4.79
N GLY A 111 15.75 33.92 5.29
CA GLY A 111 14.36 34.08 5.63
C GLY A 111 13.43 34.26 4.46
N ALA A 112 12.17 34.00 4.71
CA ALA A 112 11.13 34.32 3.77
C ALA A 112 10.89 35.82 3.73
N SER A 113 10.73 36.38 2.55
CA SER A 113 10.13 37.68 2.36
C SER A 113 8.63 37.46 2.16
N GLY A 114 7.87 37.52 3.26
CA GLY A 114 6.47 37.10 3.28
C GLY A 114 6.31 35.57 3.43
N ALA A 115 5.10 35.09 3.53
CA ALA A 115 4.78 33.68 3.82
C ALA A 115 5.18 32.69 2.73
N THR A 116 5.52 33.12 1.54
CA THR A 116 5.65 32.26 0.36
C THR A 116 6.99 32.35 -0.37
N SER A 117 7.85 33.33 -0.03
CA SER A 117 9.10 33.54 -0.76
C SER A 117 10.29 33.54 0.19
N TRP A 118 11.23 32.67 -0.07
CA TRP A 118 12.55 32.73 0.53
C TRP A 118 13.37 33.72 -0.29
N GLY A 119 13.58 34.90 0.29
CA GLY A 119 14.42 35.93 -0.35
C GLY A 119 15.79 35.35 -0.69
N THR A 120 16.24 35.56 -1.90
CA THR A 120 17.55 35.11 -2.38
C THR A 120 18.69 35.96 -1.84
N VAL A 121 18.38 37.11 -1.24
CA VAL A 121 19.37 38.03 -0.67
C VAL A 121 18.80 38.55 0.64
N PRO A 122 19.58 38.56 1.71
CA PRO A 122 19.24 39.37 2.89
C PRO A 122 19.37 40.82 2.49
N GLU A 123 18.41 41.36 1.74
CA GLU A 123 18.39 42.79 1.42
C GLU A 123 18.22 43.65 2.67
N ASN A 124 17.83 43.02 3.76
CA ASN A 124 17.87 43.64 5.07
C ASN A 124 18.93 42.94 5.91
N ALA A 125 20.07 43.57 6.06
CA ALA A 125 21.09 43.18 7.00
C ALA A 125 20.58 43.09 8.48
N ASN A 126 19.32 43.42 8.71
CA ASN A 126 18.58 43.30 9.95
C ASN A 126 17.72 42.03 10.00
N SER A 127 17.82 41.14 9.01
CA SER A 127 17.10 39.88 9.10
C SER A 127 17.67 39.04 10.21
N THR A 128 16.88 38.87 11.24
CA THR A 128 17.14 37.93 12.32
C THR A 128 17.47 36.57 11.71
N PRO A 129 18.52 35.89 12.16
CA PRO A 129 18.80 34.53 11.72
C PRO A 129 17.52 33.70 11.88
N ILE A 130 17.12 33.00 10.85
CA ILE A 130 15.89 32.26 10.90
C ILE A 130 16.14 31.01 11.75
N LYS A 131 15.16 30.71 12.59
CA LYS A 131 15.04 29.41 13.15
C LYS A 131 14.39 28.54 12.03
N ALA A 132 15.17 27.75 11.33
CA ALA A 132 14.66 26.78 10.41
C ALA A 132 14.10 25.58 11.16
N TYR A 133 12.95 25.08 10.69
CA TYR A 133 12.33 23.83 11.16
C TYR A 133 12.57 22.72 10.15
N ASP A 134 12.84 21.52 10.61
CA ASP A 134 12.92 20.33 9.76
C ASP A 134 11.53 19.76 9.48
N ASN A 135 10.68 20.58 8.88
CA ASN A 135 9.29 20.22 8.60
C ASN A 135 9.15 18.95 7.75
N VAL A 136 10.10 18.69 6.87
CA VAL A 136 10.08 17.51 5.99
C VAL A 136 10.47 16.27 6.78
N GLY A 137 11.53 16.33 7.59
CA GLY A 137 11.92 15.23 8.46
C GLY A 137 10.83 14.90 9.48
N ASP A 138 10.25 15.92 10.10
CA ASP A 138 9.20 15.77 11.12
C ASP A 138 7.86 15.24 10.58
N TYR A 139 7.61 15.40 9.29
CA TYR A 139 6.41 14.86 8.64
C TYR A 139 6.44 13.34 8.53
N PHE A 140 7.61 12.77 8.29
CA PHE A 140 7.76 11.32 8.15
C PHE A 140 8.10 10.67 9.49
N SER A 141 7.56 9.51 9.71
CA SER A 141 7.88 8.64 10.84
C SER A 141 8.47 7.32 10.36
N ASN A 142 8.94 6.51 11.27
CA ASN A 142 9.31 5.14 10.92
C ASN A 142 8.06 4.31 10.62
N GLY A 143 8.05 3.70 9.44
CA GLY A 143 7.11 2.67 9.10
C GLY A 143 7.48 1.36 9.80
N VAL A 144 6.48 0.59 10.19
CA VAL A 144 6.68 -0.72 10.81
C VAL A 144 5.68 -1.70 10.22
N THR A 145 6.19 -2.80 9.67
CA THR A 145 5.36 -3.90 9.17
C THR A 145 5.71 -5.16 9.94
N ALA A 146 4.73 -5.73 10.61
CA ALA A 146 4.85 -7.02 11.31
C ALA A 146 3.95 -8.04 10.61
N THR A 147 4.54 -9.15 10.18
CA THR A 147 3.83 -10.30 9.61
C THR A 147 4.12 -11.52 10.44
N ASN A 148 3.08 -12.17 10.96
CA ASN A 148 3.17 -13.41 11.70
C ASN A 148 2.31 -14.45 10.99
N SER A 149 2.86 -15.65 10.81
CA SER A 149 2.13 -16.76 10.22
C SER A 149 2.35 -18.04 11.01
N LEU A 150 1.29 -18.82 11.10
CA LEU A 150 1.30 -20.16 11.68
C LEU A 150 0.73 -21.12 10.64
N SER A 151 1.46 -22.18 10.32
CA SER A 151 0.95 -23.24 9.47
C SER A 151 1.09 -24.61 10.11
N ILE A 152 0.10 -25.45 9.86
CA ILE A 152 0.03 -26.83 10.33
C ILE A 152 -0.15 -27.71 9.10
N MET A 153 0.74 -28.66 8.96
CA MET A 153 0.71 -29.67 7.90
C MET A 153 0.67 -31.03 8.55
N THR A 154 -0.32 -31.82 8.21
CA THR A 154 -0.45 -33.19 8.70
C THR A 154 -1.03 -34.08 7.62
N GLY A 155 -0.79 -35.39 7.71
CA GLY A 155 -1.41 -36.30 6.76
C GLY A 155 -1.11 -37.78 7.04
N LYS A 156 -2.10 -38.59 6.71
CA LYS A 156 -2.02 -40.02 6.52
C LYS A 156 -2.09 -40.33 5.04
N GLU A 157 -1.84 -41.58 4.65
CA GLU A 157 -1.85 -41.97 3.21
C GLU A 157 -3.11 -41.51 2.45
N LYS A 158 -4.28 -41.60 3.08
CA LYS A 158 -5.58 -41.33 2.45
C LYS A 158 -6.16 -39.97 2.78
N MET A 159 -5.56 -39.20 3.68
CA MET A 159 -6.09 -37.90 4.11
C MET A 159 -4.95 -36.98 4.53
N GLN A 160 -4.88 -35.79 3.94
CA GLN A 160 -3.80 -34.85 4.11
C GLN A 160 -4.38 -33.46 4.26
N THR A 161 -4.02 -32.82 5.36
CA THR A 161 -4.55 -31.50 5.76
C THR A 161 -3.45 -30.48 5.81
N TYR A 162 -3.72 -29.32 5.28
CA TYR A 162 -2.94 -28.10 5.47
C TYR A 162 -3.84 -26.99 6.01
N PHE A 163 -3.38 -26.34 7.07
CA PHE A 163 -4.02 -25.17 7.63
C PHE A 163 -2.98 -24.08 7.83
N SER A 164 -3.32 -22.85 7.50
CA SER A 164 -2.51 -21.69 7.85
C SER A 164 -3.36 -20.50 8.28
N TYR A 165 -2.76 -19.70 9.14
CA TYR A 165 -3.23 -18.38 9.50
C TYR A 165 -2.08 -17.39 9.44
N ALA A 166 -2.29 -16.25 8.78
CA ALA A 166 -1.33 -15.16 8.77
C ALA A 166 -2.01 -13.83 9.14
N ASN A 167 -1.28 -13.03 9.89
CA ASN A 167 -1.66 -11.67 10.24
C ASN A 167 -0.55 -10.71 9.79
N THR A 168 -0.91 -9.66 9.07
CA THR A 168 -0.02 -8.56 8.74
C THR A 168 -0.60 -7.27 9.30
N THR A 169 0.21 -6.57 10.09
CA THR A 169 -0.11 -5.23 10.59
C THR A 169 1.00 -4.29 10.12
N ALA A 170 0.63 -3.22 9.45
CA ALA A 170 1.58 -2.22 9.00
C ALA A 170 1.15 -0.81 9.39
N LYS A 171 2.12 -0.02 9.79
CA LYS A 171 2.08 1.43 9.89
C LYS A 171 3.05 1.97 8.84
N GLY A 172 2.59 2.85 7.97
CA GLY A 172 3.44 3.49 6.95
C GLY A 172 4.36 4.56 7.53
N ILE A 173 5.25 5.08 6.70
CA ILE A 173 6.12 6.22 7.05
C ILE A 173 5.34 7.53 7.28
N VAL A 174 4.09 7.60 6.84
CA VAL A 174 3.14 8.65 7.23
C VAL A 174 2.25 8.08 8.32
N ASP A 175 2.24 8.71 9.49
CA ASP A 175 1.68 8.18 10.74
C ASP A 175 0.25 7.63 10.65
N VAL A 176 -0.56 8.23 9.81
CA VAL A 176 -1.98 7.89 9.69
C VAL A 176 -2.26 6.68 8.79
N ASN A 177 -1.25 6.24 8.02
CA ASN A 177 -1.40 5.13 7.09
C ASN A 177 -1.28 3.80 7.84
N LYS A 178 -2.34 3.01 7.81
CA LYS A 178 -2.38 1.72 8.51
C LYS A 178 -2.98 0.64 7.63
N LEU A 179 -2.41 -0.55 7.72
CA LEU A 179 -2.92 -1.77 7.09
C LEU A 179 -3.07 -2.85 8.17
N GLN A 180 -4.19 -3.54 8.12
CA GLN A 180 -4.40 -4.82 8.83
C GLN A 180 -4.91 -5.84 7.82
N LYS A 181 -4.27 -6.99 7.77
CA LYS A 181 -4.65 -8.10 6.89
C LYS A 181 -4.62 -9.41 7.66
N HIS A 182 -5.62 -10.25 7.43
CA HIS A 182 -5.72 -11.60 7.95
C HIS A 182 -5.97 -12.56 6.79
N ASN A 183 -5.20 -13.62 6.74
CA ASN A 183 -5.35 -14.69 5.77
C ASN A 183 -5.57 -16.01 6.53
N ILE A 184 -6.54 -16.78 6.08
CA ILE A 184 -6.79 -18.14 6.56
C ILE A 184 -6.84 -19.04 5.34
N THR A 185 -6.02 -20.08 5.32
CA THR A 185 -6.01 -21.09 4.27
C THR A 185 -6.28 -22.45 4.90
N PHE A 186 -7.21 -23.19 4.32
CA PHE A 186 -7.49 -24.58 4.66
C PHE A 186 -7.51 -25.40 3.38
N ARG A 187 -6.71 -26.45 3.34
CA ARG A 187 -6.70 -27.40 2.21
C ARG A 187 -6.76 -28.82 2.73
N GLU A 188 -7.66 -29.57 2.17
CA GLU A 188 -7.83 -30.99 2.44
C GLU A 188 -7.72 -31.78 1.15
N THR A 189 -6.88 -32.80 1.16
CA THR A 189 -6.77 -33.78 0.09
C THR A 189 -7.14 -35.15 0.64
N ALA A 190 -8.14 -35.79 0.08
CA ALA A 190 -8.62 -37.09 0.52
C ALA A 190 -8.75 -38.08 -0.65
N SER A 191 -8.27 -39.29 -0.42
CA SER A 191 -8.47 -40.43 -1.33
C SER A 191 -9.53 -41.36 -0.78
N LEU A 192 -10.60 -41.52 -1.52
CA LEU A 192 -11.80 -42.22 -1.10
C LEU A 192 -12.05 -43.44 -2.00
N PHE A 193 -12.86 -44.39 -1.54
CA PHE A 193 -13.29 -45.59 -2.27
C PHE A 193 -12.13 -46.39 -2.87
N ASN A 194 -11.10 -46.71 -2.07
CA ASN A 194 -9.89 -47.39 -2.48
C ASN A 194 -9.20 -46.73 -3.67
N ASP A 195 -8.92 -45.40 -3.51
CA ASP A 195 -8.23 -44.54 -4.45
C ASP A 195 -8.97 -44.30 -5.81
N ARG A 196 -10.26 -44.61 -5.84
CA ARG A 196 -11.09 -44.35 -7.01
C ARG A 196 -11.59 -42.92 -7.13
N LEU A 197 -11.59 -42.18 -6.00
CA LEU A 197 -12.00 -40.80 -5.96
C LEU A 197 -10.96 -40.01 -5.15
N THR A 198 -10.35 -39.00 -5.75
CA THR A 198 -9.52 -38.02 -5.06
C THR A 198 -10.27 -36.71 -4.97
N LEU A 199 -10.43 -36.23 -3.74
CA LEU A 199 -10.98 -34.91 -3.44
C LEU A 199 -9.81 -33.99 -3.05
N ASP A 200 -9.70 -32.85 -3.69
CA ASP A 200 -8.76 -31.76 -3.29
C ASP A 200 -9.59 -30.49 -3.13
N ALA A 201 -9.81 -30.05 -1.90
CA ALA A 201 -10.57 -28.87 -1.55
C ALA A 201 -9.64 -27.82 -0.94
N ASN A 202 -9.62 -26.62 -1.51
CA ASN A 202 -8.84 -25.50 -1.01
C ASN A 202 -9.77 -24.30 -0.75
N VAL A 203 -9.74 -23.79 0.47
CA VAL A 203 -10.49 -22.60 0.89
C VAL A 203 -9.49 -21.57 1.38
N ASN A 204 -9.54 -20.39 0.78
CA ASN A 204 -8.73 -19.25 1.18
C ASN A 204 -9.64 -18.08 1.52
N LEU A 205 -9.53 -17.57 2.73
CA LEU A 205 -10.29 -16.44 3.24
C LEU A 205 -9.32 -15.31 3.59
N MET A 206 -9.60 -14.12 3.09
CA MET A 206 -8.80 -12.93 3.38
C MET A 206 -9.70 -11.77 3.81
N THR A 207 -9.26 -11.06 4.83
CA THR A 207 -9.83 -9.77 5.22
C THR A 207 -8.73 -8.73 5.25
N GLN A 208 -9.02 -7.54 4.75
CA GLN A 208 -8.08 -6.44 4.71
C GLN A 208 -8.77 -5.14 5.08
N LYS A 209 -8.11 -4.38 5.96
CA LYS A 209 -8.52 -3.02 6.33
C LYS A 209 -7.36 -2.07 6.10
N ILE A 210 -7.57 -1.10 5.23
CA ILE A 210 -6.61 -0.03 4.96
C ILE A 210 -7.21 1.27 5.47
N LYS A 211 -6.42 2.04 6.21
CA LYS A 211 -6.79 3.37 6.68
C LYS A 211 -5.84 4.41 6.07
N ASN A 212 -6.42 5.50 5.57
CA ASN A 212 -5.71 6.65 5.03
C ASN A 212 -4.64 6.27 3.99
N ARG A 213 -5.10 5.53 2.97
CA ARG A 213 -4.23 5.16 1.86
C ARG A 213 -3.75 6.42 1.13
N PRO A 214 -2.43 6.60 0.92
CA PRO A 214 -1.95 7.75 0.17
C PRO A 214 -2.44 7.67 -1.28
N THR A 215 -2.82 8.82 -1.80
CA THR A 215 -3.07 8.99 -3.23
C THR A 215 -1.75 9.29 -3.92
N SER A 216 -1.48 8.60 -5.02
CA SER A 216 -0.33 8.86 -5.86
C SER A 216 -0.71 9.76 -7.04
N GLY A 217 0.20 10.58 -7.45
CA GLY A 217 0.04 11.41 -8.64
C GLY A 217 -0.58 12.76 -8.37
N GLY A 218 -1.15 13.47 -9.19
CA GLY A 218 -1.85 14.72 -9.25
C GLY A 218 -1.49 15.81 -8.24
N TYR A 219 -1.45 17.00 -8.70
CA TYR A 219 -1.14 18.19 -7.91
C TYR A 219 -1.95 18.30 -6.62
N TYR A 220 -3.26 18.14 -6.74
CA TYR A 220 -4.21 18.49 -5.70
C TYR A 220 -4.29 17.47 -4.57
N MET A 221 -3.84 16.26 -4.82
CA MET A 221 -3.97 15.15 -3.87
C MET A 221 -2.63 14.67 -3.33
N ASN A 222 -1.53 15.29 -3.78
CA ASN A 222 -0.19 14.92 -3.32
C ASN A 222 0.19 15.78 -2.10
N PRO A 223 0.29 15.19 -0.90
CA PRO A 223 0.65 15.91 0.30
C PRO A 223 2.07 16.51 0.26
N LEU A 224 2.95 15.98 -0.58
CA LEU A 224 4.33 16.46 -0.69
C LEU A 224 4.39 17.85 -1.33
N VAL A 225 3.41 18.24 -2.15
CA VAL A 225 3.39 19.59 -2.71
C VAL A 225 3.27 20.63 -1.61
N GLY A 226 2.31 20.49 -0.71
CA GLY A 226 2.15 21.37 0.44
C GLY A 226 3.35 21.31 1.38
N LEU A 227 3.86 20.11 1.64
CA LEU A 227 5.00 19.89 2.53
C LEU A 227 6.27 20.60 2.04
N TYR A 228 6.61 20.45 0.75
CA TYR A 228 7.84 20.99 0.18
C TYR A 228 7.78 22.49 -0.10
N THR A 229 6.58 23.04 -0.22
CA THR A 229 6.40 24.49 -0.42
C THR A 229 6.15 25.26 0.89
N PHE A 230 6.00 24.55 2.01
CA PHE A 230 5.76 25.19 3.30
C PHE A 230 6.95 26.04 3.76
N PRO A 231 6.72 27.23 4.32
CA PRO A 231 7.79 28.12 4.82
C PRO A 231 8.61 27.45 5.93
N ARG A 232 9.92 27.44 5.78
CA ARG A 232 10.83 26.76 6.73
C ARG A 232 11.04 27.49 8.03
N GLY A 233 10.76 28.78 8.06
CA GLY A 233 10.79 29.60 9.27
C GLY A 233 9.58 29.36 10.17
N GLU A 234 8.63 28.55 9.74
CA GLU A 234 7.40 28.24 10.47
C GLU A 234 7.32 26.75 10.81
N ASP A 235 6.70 26.44 11.93
CA ASP A 235 6.52 25.08 12.42
C ASP A 235 5.29 24.45 11.79
N LEU A 236 5.49 23.44 10.94
CA LEU A 236 4.40 22.70 10.30
C LEU A 236 3.51 21.98 11.31
N ASN A 237 4.02 21.66 12.50
CA ASN A 237 3.28 20.92 13.52
C ASN A 237 2.06 21.68 14.05
N ILE A 238 2.01 23.02 13.91
CA ILE A 238 0.80 23.79 14.26
C ILE A 238 -0.43 23.41 13.43
N TYR A 239 -0.21 22.82 12.24
CA TYR A 239 -1.24 22.36 11.33
C TYR A 239 -1.49 20.86 11.40
N ARG A 240 -0.86 20.16 12.34
CA ARG A 240 -0.91 18.69 12.46
C ARG A 240 -1.94 18.21 13.48
N ASP A 241 -1.81 18.66 14.72
CA ASP A 241 -2.47 18.06 15.86
C ASP A 241 -3.64 18.89 16.38
N ASN A 242 -4.51 18.30 17.20
CA ASN A 242 -5.59 18.97 17.94
C ASN A 242 -6.52 19.83 17.05
N ASN A 243 -6.92 19.28 15.89
CA ASN A 243 -7.68 20.01 14.86
C ASN A 243 -6.85 21.06 14.10
N GLY A 244 -5.52 21.05 14.22
CA GLY A 244 -4.64 21.95 13.52
C GLY A 244 -4.76 21.87 11.99
N PHE A 245 -5.09 20.74 11.43
CA PHE A 245 -5.28 20.60 9.98
C PHE A 245 -6.70 20.98 9.50
N GLU A 246 -7.66 21.19 10.41
CA GLU A 246 -9.06 21.43 10.09
C GLU A 246 -9.56 22.68 10.79
N LYS A 247 -10.39 23.46 10.11
CA LYS A 247 -11.20 24.54 10.67
C LYS A 247 -12.64 24.39 10.19
N TYR A 248 -13.60 24.77 11.01
CA TYR A 248 -15.01 24.75 10.61
C TYR A 248 -15.40 26.07 9.96
N ASP A 249 -16.04 25.99 8.79
CA ASP A 249 -16.62 27.14 8.11
C ASP A 249 -18.13 27.17 8.41
N GLU A 250 -18.52 28.11 9.25
CA GLU A 250 -19.92 28.24 9.66
C GLU A 250 -20.85 28.68 8.51
N ASN A 251 -20.32 29.46 7.54
CA ASN A 251 -21.10 29.91 6.40
C ASN A 251 -21.46 28.77 5.45
N ARG A 252 -20.58 27.80 5.32
CA ARG A 252 -20.77 26.59 4.47
C ARG A 252 -21.23 25.39 5.27
N SER A 253 -21.28 25.50 6.60
CA SER A 253 -21.61 24.39 7.52
C SER A 253 -20.79 23.13 7.25
N MET A 254 -19.49 23.29 6.98
CA MET A 254 -18.60 22.16 6.67
C MET A 254 -17.17 22.39 7.18
N PRO A 255 -16.44 21.32 7.46
CA PRO A 255 -15.03 21.42 7.76
C PRO A 255 -14.22 21.79 6.50
N LEU A 256 -13.29 22.69 6.67
CA LEU A 256 -12.28 23.07 5.68
C LEU A 256 -10.88 22.80 6.20
N GLN A 257 -9.93 22.65 5.29
CA GLN A 257 -8.54 22.58 5.71
C GLN A 257 -8.10 23.89 6.39
N ASN A 258 -7.32 23.75 7.43
CA ASN A 258 -6.59 24.86 8.03
C ASN A 258 -5.18 24.91 7.41
N TRP A 259 -4.82 26.02 6.79
CA TRP A 259 -3.55 26.17 6.11
C TRP A 259 -3.07 27.63 6.17
N TYR A 260 -1.78 27.84 6.02
CA TYR A 260 -1.13 29.15 6.12
C TYR A 260 -1.45 30.10 4.95
N THR A 261 -1.89 29.56 3.84
CA THR A 261 -2.25 30.34 2.66
C THR A 261 -3.68 30.05 2.25
N ASP A 262 -4.33 31.01 1.61
CA ASP A 262 -5.60 30.77 0.97
C ASP A 262 -5.43 29.72 -0.13
N ILE A 263 -6.44 28.88 -0.26
CA ILE A 263 -6.41 27.70 -1.12
C ILE A 263 -6.33 28.15 -2.59
N SER A 264 -5.13 28.48 -3.03
CA SER A 264 -4.82 28.38 -4.45
C SER A 264 -4.50 26.91 -4.70
N GLY A 265 -5.24 26.25 -5.56
CA GLY A 265 -5.33 24.81 -5.74
C GLY A 265 -4.08 23.93 -5.67
N PHE A 266 -2.90 24.48 -5.50
CA PHE A 266 -1.65 23.72 -5.57
C PHE A 266 -0.99 23.43 -4.22
N SER A 267 -1.14 24.29 -3.22
CA SER A 267 -0.58 24.09 -1.90
C SER A 267 -1.69 23.80 -0.90
N GLN A 268 -1.75 22.56 -0.45
CA GLN A 268 -2.72 22.10 0.53
C GLN A 268 -2.03 21.56 1.77
N ASN A 269 -2.72 21.60 2.89
CA ASN A 269 -2.21 21.05 4.13
C ASN A 269 -1.96 19.53 3.97
N PRO A 270 -0.71 19.05 4.10
CA PRO A 270 -0.39 17.64 3.95
C PRO A 270 -1.12 16.74 4.96
N TYR A 271 -1.35 17.22 6.17
CA TYR A 271 -2.07 16.47 7.19
C TYR A 271 -3.58 16.38 6.90
N TRP A 272 -4.15 17.41 6.30
CA TRP A 272 -5.53 17.34 5.81
C TRP A 272 -5.68 16.27 4.74
N LEU A 273 -4.80 16.27 3.74
CA LEU A 273 -4.86 15.31 2.63
C LEU A 273 -4.67 13.86 3.08
N THR A 274 -3.88 13.64 4.11
CA THR A 274 -3.60 12.27 4.61
C THR A 274 -4.62 11.77 5.63
N ASN A 275 -5.43 12.65 6.22
CA ASN A 275 -6.42 12.27 7.24
C ASN A 275 -7.86 12.16 6.69
N ARG A 276 -8.13 12.57 5.44
CA ARG A 276 -9.47 12.65 4.85
C ARG A 276 -9.73 11.71 3.65
#